data_ff309c3181b47ad3ca19b3158fdb4cc8
#
_entry.id   ff309c3181b47ad3ca19b3158fdb4cc8
#
_cell.length_a   1.000
_cell.length_b   1.000
_cell.length_c   1.000
_cell.angle_alpha   90.00
_cell.angle_beta   90.00
_cell.angle_gamma   90.00
#
_symmetry.space_group_name_H-M   'P 1'
#
loop_
_entity.id
_entity.type
_entity.pdbx_description
1 polymer ?
#
loop_
_entity_poly.entity_id
_entity_poly.type
_entity_poly.pdbx_seq_one_letter_code
_entity_poly.pdbx_strand_id
1 'polypeptide(L)'
;MNKIGPIVVIEDDVDDQEILDEIFKNLNYKNPVIYFTDSEEALQFLIDTKIKPFLILSDINMPKLTGFELRQKVHTNEDLNLKCIPYLFFTTTSAQKAIVDAYSQSVQGFFIKANSSDKLEGTIKKIIEYWQECEAPNFIPDKI
;
A
#
# COMPACT_ATOMS: atom_id res chain seq x y z
N MET A 1 0.85 8.00 9.15
CA MET A 1 0.87 6.54 9.36
C MET A 1 0.33 6.19 10.73
N ASN A 2 -0.51 5.21 10.79
CA ASN A 2 -1.06 4.68 12.05
C ASN A 2 -0.70 3.21 12.19
N LYS A 3 0.22 2.88 13.08
CA LYS A 3 0.75 1.52 13.21
C LYS A 3 -0.28 0.45 13.61
N ILE A 4 -1.42 0.86 14.14
CA ILE A 4 -2.53 -0.03 14.47
C ILE A 4 -3.69 0.08 13.49
N GLY A 5 -3.52 0.91 12.46
CA GLY A 5 -4.54 1.14 11.45
C GLY A 5 -4.60 0.05 10.39
N PRO A 6 -5.56 0.14 9.47
CA PRO A 6 -5.72 -0.85 8.42
C PRO A 6 -4.59 -0.80 7.40
N ILE A 7 -4.31 -1.97 6.81
CA ILE A 7 -3.47 -2.10 5.63
C ILE A 7 -4.40 -2.06 4.42
N VAL A 8 -4.16 -1.13 3.53
CA VAL A 8 -4.96 -0.98 2.31
C VAL A 8 -4.25 -1.68 1.16
N VAL A 9 -4.91 -2.66 0.57
CA VAL A 9 -4.40 -3.43 -0.57
C VAL A 9 -5.21 -3.07 -1.80
N ILE A 10 -4.54 -2.59 -2.84
CA ILE A 10 -5.18 -2.20 -4.10
C ILE A 10 -4.68 -3.15 -5.19
N GLU A 11 -5.53 -4.09 -5.56
CA GLU A 11 -5.21 -5.19 -6.46
C GLU A 11 -6.47 -5.57 -7.23
N ASP A 12 -6.44 -5.44 -8.55
CA ASP A 12 -7.61 -5.73 -9.40
C ASP A 12 -7.84 -7.24 -9.62
N ASP A 13 -6.86 -8.07 -9.37
CA ASP A 13 -6.97 -9.53 -9.50
C ASP A 13 -7.48 -10.14 -8.19
N VAL A 14 -8.69 -10.69 -8.23
CA VAL A 14 -9.33 -11.29 -7.04
C VAL A 14 -8.55 -12.51 -6.53
N ASP A 15 -7.96 -13.29 -7.43
CA ASP A 15 -7.16 -14.47 -7.02
C ASP A 15 -5.92 -14.04 -6.23
N ASP A 16 -5.26 -12.96 -6.66
CA ASP A 16 -4.14 -12.38 -5.93
C ASP A 16 -4.55 -11.83 -4.57
N GLN A 17 -5.74 -11.21 -4.48
CA GLN A 17 -6.28 -10.77 -3.20
C GLN A 17 -6.51 -11.93 -2.24
N GLU A 18 -7.04 -13.05 -2.72
CA GLU A 18 -7.28 -14.25 -1.90
C GLU A 18 -5.97 -14.81 -1.34
N ILE A 19 -4.94 -14.86 -2.16
CA ILE A 19 -3.61 -15.33 -1.73
C ILE A 19 -3.06 -14.42 -0.63
N LEU A 20 -3.14 -13.11 -0.83
CA LEU A 20 -2.69 -12.15 0.18
C LEU A 20 -3.50 -12.26 1.48
N ASP A 21 -4.82 -12.46 1.37
CA ASP A 21 -5.68 -12.59 2.54
C ASP A 21 -5.31 -13.81 3.39
N GLU A 22 -5.01 -14.94 2.76
CA GLU A 22 -4.50 -16.12 3.47
C GLU A 22 -3.19 -15.85 4.18
N ILE A 23 -2.28 -15.13 3.52
CA ILE A 23 -0.99 -14.76 4.10
C ILE A 23 -1.17 -13.86 5.33
N PHE A 24 -2.02 -12.85 5.23
CA PHE A 24 -2.28 -11.96 6.36
C PHE A 24 -2.93 -12.70 7.53
N LYS A 25 -3.83 -13.64 7.26
CA LYS A 25 -4.43 -14.47 8.30
C LYS A 25 -3.39 -15.36 9.00
N ASN A 26 -2.47 -15.95 8.22
CA ASN A 26 -1.40 -16.77 8.78
C ASN A 26 -0.43 -15.97 9.66
N LEU A 27 -0.13 -14.74 9.25
CA LEU A 27 0.74 -13.85 10.01
C LEU A 27 0.08 -13.30 11.27
N ASN A 28 -1.25 -13.29 11.30
CA ASN A 28 -2.06 -12.94 12.46
C ASN A 28 -1.76 -11.57 13.07
N TYR A 29 -1.51 -10.57 12.22
CA TYR A 29 -1.39 -9.19 12.68
C TYR A 29 -2.76 -8.63 13.07
N LYS A 30 -2.77 -7.72 14.02
CA LYS A 30 -4.00 -7.08 14.49
C LYS A 30 -4.57 -6.05 13.52
N ASN A 31 -3.75 -5.60 12.57
CA ASN A 31 -4.16 -4.62 11.58
C ASN A 31 -5.22 -5.22 10.65
N PRO A 32 -6.40 -4.63 10.53
CA PRO A 32 -7.35 -5.08 9.52
C PRO A 32 -6.80 -4.82 8.13
N VAL A 33 -7.16 -5.66 7.17
CA VAL A 33 -6.76 -5.50 5.77
C VAL A 33 -8.00 -5.15 4.95
N ILE A 34 -7.93 -4.08 4.21
CA ILE A 34 -9.02 -3.60 3.35
C ILE A 34 -8.57 -3.73 1.90
N TYR A 35 -9.35 -4.43 1.09
CA TYR A 35 -9.03 -4.71 -0.30
C TYR A 35 -9.87 -3.87 -1.24
N PHE A 36 -9.24 -3.35 -2.29
CA PHE A 36 -9.91 -2.67 -3.39
C PHE A 36 -9.51 -3.30 -4.72
N THR A 37 -10.49 -3.61 -5.55
CA THR A 37 -10.27 -4.01 -6.95
C THR A 37 -10.28 -2.81 -7.89
N ASP A 38 -10.85 -1.71 -7.47
CA ASP A 38 -11.03 -0.48 -8.23
C ASP A 38 -10.16 0.63 -7.64
N SER A 39 -9.23 1.13 -8.44
CA SER A 39 -8.28 2.15 -7.99
C SER A 39 -8.93 3.50 -7.68
N GLU A 40 -10.01 3.84 -8.40
CA GLU A 40 -10.74 5.09 -8.11
C GLU A 40 -11.52 5.01 -6.80
N GLU A 41 -12.12 3.85 -6.51
CA GLU A 41 -12.78 3.61 -5.21
C GLU A 41 -11.77 3.67 -4.07
N ALA A 42 -10.57 3.10 -4.28
CA ALA A 42 -9.50 3.17 -3.30
C ALA A 42 -9.10 4.62 -3.00
N LEU A 43 -8.93 5.42 -4.03
CA LEU A 43 -8.60 6.84 -3.87
C LEU A 43 -9.69 7.57 -3.08
N GLN A 44 -10.96 7.35 -3.44
CA GLN A 44 -12.07 7.99 -2.76
C GLN A 44 -12.14 7.59 -1.29
N PHE A 45 -11.92 6.31 -1.00
CA PHE A 45 -11.84 5.84 0.37
C PHE A 45 -10.72 6.55 1.15
N LEU A 46 -9.53 6.65 0.57
CA LEU A 46 -8.40 7.30 1.23
C LEU A 46 -8.66 8.79 1.50
N ILE A 47 -9.38 9.46 0.61
CA ILE A 47 -9.74 10.87 0.77
C ILE A 47 -10.78 11.03 1.89
N ASP A 48 -11.81 10.18 1.89
CA ASP A 48 -12.99 10.36 2.75
C ASP A 48 -12.84 9.74 4.13
N THR A 49 -11.98 8.72 4.28
CA THR A 49 -11.88 8.01 5.54
C THR A 49 -11.27 8.87 6.65
N LYS A 50 -11.86 8.77 7.83
CA LYS A 50 -11.28 9.33 9.06
C LYS A 50 -10.30 8.39 9.72
N ILE A 51 -10.30 7.12 9.32
CA ILE A 51 -9.38 6.11 9.81
C ILE A 51 -8.04 6.30 9.10
N LYS A 52 -6.96 6.40 9.85
CA LYS A 52 -5.62 6.53 9.29
C LYS A 52 -5.07 5.16 8.94
N PRO A 53 -4.82 4.87 7.65
CA PRO A 53 -4.18 3.60 7.28
C PRO A 53 -2.76 3.49 7.81
N PHE A 54 -2.32 2.24 7.96
CA PHE A 54 -0.95 1.93 8.28
C PHE A 54 -0.07 1.94 7.03
N LEU A 55 -0.43 1.15 6.03
CA LEU A 55 0.31 0.98 4.78
C LEU A 55 -0.66 0.93 3.60
N ILE A 56 -0.16 1.31 2.44
CA ILE A 56 -0.82 1.06 1.14
C ILE A 56 0.08 0.11 0.34
N LEU A 57 -0.46 -1.03 -0.05
CA LEU A 57 0.17 -1.97 -0.98
C LEU A 57 -0.62 -1.90 -2.28
N SER A 58 0.02 -1.47 -3.36
CA SER A 58 -0.67 -1.22 -4.63
C SER A 58 0.02 -1.94 -5.78
N ASP A 59 -0.76 -2.58 -6.64
CA ASP A 59 -0.25 -3.00 -7.94
C ASP A 59 -0.06 -1.76 -8.85
N ILE A 60 0.64 -1.96 -9.95
CA ILE A 60 0.90 -0.91 -10.94
C ILE A 60 -0.12 -1.00 -12.07
N ASN A 61 -0.26 -2.18 -12.68
CA ASN A 61 -1.11 -2.38 -13.85
C ASN A 61 -2.54 -2.65 -13.45
N MET A 62 -3.32 -1.59 -13.36
CA MET A 62 -4.74 -1.64 -12.98
C MET A 62 -5.55 -0.82 -13.95
N PRO A 63 -6.82 -1.19 -14.22
CA PRO A 63 -7.71 -0.36 -15.03
C PRO A 63 -8.05 0.95 -14.29
N LYS A 64 -8.56 1.92 -15.01
CA LYS A 64 -8.88 3.28 -14.55
C LYS A 64 -7.63 4.05 -14.16
N LEU A 65 -7.22 4.02 -12.89
CA LEU A 65 -5.95 4.59 -12.46
C LEU A 65 -4.91 3.49 -12.36
N THR A 66 -3.77 3.68 -12.99
CA THR A 66 -2.60 2.83 -12.74
C THR A 66 -2.07 3.09 -11.33
N GLY A 67 -1.21 2.21 -10.84
CA GLY A 67 -0.55 2.43 -9.55
C GLY A 67 0.23 3.73 -9.51
N PHE A 68 0.87 4.11 -10.62
CA PHE A 68 1.60 5.38 -10.72
C PHE A 68 0.68 6.58 -10.63
N GLU A 69 -0.43 6.55 -11.34
CA GLU A 69 -1.42 7.64 -11.31
C GLU A 69 -2.05 7.77 -9.93
N LEU A 70 -2.39 6.65 -9.30
CA LEU A 70 -2.94 6.63 -7.95
C LEU A 70 -1.95 7.20 -6.95
N ARG A 71 -0.68 6.79 -7.02
CA ARG A 71 0.39 7.30 -6.16
C ARG A 71 0.52 8.82 -6.30
N GLN A 72 0.48 9.32 -7.53
CA GLN A 72 0.59 10.75 -7.79
C GLN A 72 -0.56 11.52 -7.12
N LYS A 73 -1.78 11.02 -7.24
CA LYS A 73 -2.95 11.65 -6.64
C LYS A 73 -2.91 11.63 -5.12
N VAL A 74 -2.43 10.56 -4.52
CA VAL A 74 -2.24 10.47 -3.07
C VAL A 74 -1.16 11.44 -2.61
N HIS A 75 -0.05 11.51 -3.32
CA HIS A 75 1.08 12.36 -2.94
C HIS A 75 0.76 13.84 -3.04
N THR A 76 -0.01 14.25 -4.06
CA THR A 76 -0.35 15.66 -4.29
C THR A 76 -1.57 16.13 -3.50
N ASN A 77 -2.32 15.22 -2.88
CA ASN A 77 -3.41 15.60 -1.99
C ASN A 77 -2.84 16.01 -0.63
N GLU A 78 -3.01 17.27 -0.25
CA GLU A 78 -2.42 17.81 0.99
C GLU A 78 -2.84 17.05 2.23
N ASP A 79 -4.12 16.73 2.36
CA ASP A 79 -4.64 16.03 3.54
C ASP A 79 -4.10 14.60 3.62
N LEU A 80 -4.03 13.90 2.50
CA LEU A 80 -3.47 12.56 2.44
C LEU A 80 -1.97 12.57 2.71
N ASN A 81 -1.25 13.54 2.18
CA ASN A 81 0.19 13.64 2.38
C ASN A 81 0.55 13.84 3.86
N LEU A 82 -0.26 14.61 4.60
CA LEU A 82 -0.07 14.83 6.03
C LEU A 82 -0.29 13.58 6.88
N LYS A 83 -1.02 12.60 6.37
CA LYS A 83 -1.22 11.33 7.08
C LYS A 83 0.03 10.45 7.12
N CYS A 84 1.04 10.77 6.32
CA CYS A 84 2.31 10.04 6.26
C CYS A 84 2.13 8.53 6.07
N ILE A 85 1.27 8.13 5.12
CA ILE A 85 0.99 6.73 4.85
C ILE A 85 2.04 6.21 3.87
N PRO A 86 2.84 5.19 4.22
CA PRO A 86 3.76 4.59 3.27
C PRO A 86 3.02 3.98 2.09
N TYR A 87 3.44 4.35 0.88
CA TYR A 87 2.90 3.82 -0.37
C TYR A 87 3.94 2.89 -0.99
N LEU A 88 3.61 1.61 -1.09
CA LEU A 88 4.50 0.58 -1.56
C LEU A 88 3.89 -0.08 -2.80
N PHE A 89 4.69 -0.22 -3.86
CA PHE A 89 4.28 -1.02 -5.00
C PHE A 89 4.55 -2.49 -4.74
N PHE A 90 3.58 -3.32 -5.10
CA PHE A 90 3.62 -4.76 -4.94
C PHE A 90 3.06 -5.37 -6.23
N THR A 91 3.93 -5.81 -7.13
CA THR A 91 3.58 -6.08 -8.51
C THR A 91 4.36 -7.26 -9.09
N THR A 92 3.84 -7.83 -10.16
CA THR A 92 4.56 -8.89 -10.90
C THR A 92 5.59 -8.34 -11.87
N THR A 93 5.53 -7.05 -12.23
CA THR A 93 6.47 -6.49 -13.20
C THR A 93 7.85 -6.26 -12.58
N SER A 94 8.89 -6.69 -13.30
CA SER A 94 10.28 -6.42 -12.95
C SER A 94 10.98 -5.53 -13.98
N ALA A 95 10.20 -4.87 -14.84
CA ALA A 95 10.75 -4.00 -15.87
C ALA A 95 11.53 -2.83 -15.24
N GLN A 96 12.75 -2.62 -15.66
CA GLN A 96 13.61 -1.58 -15.10
C GLN A 96 13.00 -0.19 -15.19
N LYS A 97 12.32 0.10 -16.31
CA LYS A 97 11.62 1.37 -16.47
C LYS A 97 10.56 1.59 -15.40
N ALA A 98 9.78 0.57 -15.06
CA ALA A 98 8.76 0.66 -14.03
C ALA A 98 9.39 0.95 -12.66
N ILE A 99 10.51 0.33 -12.36
CA ILE A 99 11.24 0.55 -11.10
C ILE A 99 11.76 1.99 -11.03
N VAL A 100 12.36 2.49 -12.11
CA VAL A 100 12.84 3.88 -12.18
C VAL A 100 11.69 4.86 -12.01
N ASP A 101 10.57 4.63 -12.70
CA ASP A 101 9.40 5.49 -12.61
C ASP A 101 8.82 5.52 -11.19
N ALA A 102 8.81 4.37 -10.50
CA ALA A 102 8.35 4.28 -9.12
C ALA A 102 9.21 5.13 -8.18
N TYR A 103 10.53 4.97 -8.27
CA TYR A 103 11.43 5.74 -7.42
C TYR A 103 11.41 7.22 -7.73
N SER A 104 11.17 7.61 -9.00
CA SER A 104 11.03 9.02 -9.38
C SER A 104 9.79 9.67 -8.77
N GLN A 105 8.79 8.88 -8.37
CA GLN A 105 7.60 9.35 -7.65
C GLN A 105 7.75 9.29 -6.13
N SER A 106 8.96 9.10 -5.62
CA SER A 106 9.24 9.04 -4.18
C SER A 106 8.44 7.95 -3.45
N VAL A 107 8.24 6.81 -4.11
CA VAL A 107 7.60 5.66 -3.47
C VAL A 107 8.51 5.10 -2.38
N GLN A 108 7.92 4.59 -1.30
CA GLN A 108 8.67 4.09 -0.17
C GLN A 108 9.13 2.64 -0.31
N GLY A 109 8.75 1.97 -1.37
CA GLY A 109 9.23 0.63 -1.68
C GLY A 109 8.64 0.06 -2.95
N PHE A 110 9.39 -0.84 -3.58
CA PHE A 110 8.97 -1.54 -4.78
C PHE A 110 9.28 -3.03 -4.57
N PHE A 111 8.25 -3.84 -4.51
CA PHE A 111 8.37 -5.27 -4.26
C PHE A 111 7.80 -6.07 -5.41
N ILE A 112 8.51 -7.10 -5.83
CA ILE A 112 8.04 -8.01 -6.87
C ILE A 112 7.33 -9.18 -6.20
N LYS A 113 6.12 -9.49 -6.63
CA LYS A 113 5.35 -10.63 -6.14
C LYS A 113 6.11 -11.92 -6.47
N ALA A 114 6.44 -12.68 -5.43
CA ALA A 114 7.09 -13.97 -5.60
C ALA A 114 6.13 -15.03 -6.11
N ASN A 115 6.66 -16.06 -6.78
CA ASN A 115 5.86 -17.18 -7.30
C ASN A 115 5.46 -18.17 -6.21
N SER A 116 6.10 -18.16 -5.06
CA SER A 116 5.80 -19.07 -3.97
C SER A 116 5.15 -18.33 -2.81
N SER A 117 4.15 -18.96 -2.19
CA SER A 117 3.45 -18.41 -1.03
C SER A 117 4.39 -18.15 0.14
N ASP A 118 5.37 -19.03 0.35
CA ASP A 118 6.34 -18.88 1.46
C ASP A 118 7.21 -17.65 1.29
N LYS A 119 7.71 -17.40 0.07
CA LYS A 119 8.49 -16.20 -0.23
C LYS A 119 7.65 -14.94 -0.12
N LEU A 120 6.42 -15.00 -0.58
CA LEU A 120 5.48 -13.90 -0.53
C LEU A 120 5.16 -13.54 0.93
N GLU A 121 4.89 -14.54 1.77
CA GLU A 121 4.66 -14.36 3.19
C GLU A 121 5.87 -13.72 3.87
N GLY A 122 7.08 -14.20 3.55
CA GLY A 122 8.33 -13.62 4.07
C GLY A 122 8.49 -12.15 3.69
N THR A 123 8.14 -11.78 2.47
CA THR A 123 8.20 -10.39 2.00
C THR A 123 7.21 -9.51 2.77
N ILE A 124 5.97 -9.95 2.90
CA ILE A 124 4.93 -9.22 3.64
C ILE A 124 5.36 -9.03 5.11
N LYS A 125 5.87 -10.08 5.74
CA LYS A 125 6.35 -10.00 7.11
C LYS A 125 7.45 -8.95 7.27
N LYS A 126 8.42 -8.93 6.38
CA LYS A 126 9.50 -7.94 6.41
C LYS A 126 8.98 -6.50 6.23
N ILE A 127 8.03 -6.30 5.35
CA ILE A 127 7.40 -5.00 5.14
C ILE A 127 6.76 -4.51 6.43
N ILE A 128 5.93 -5.34 7.05
CA ILE A 128 5.21 -4.96 8.27
C ILE A 128 6.18 -4.71 9.42
N GLU A 129 7.15 -5.58 9.64
CA GLU A 129 8.14 -5.41 10.70
C GLU A 129 8.95 -4.13 10.51
N TYR A 130 9.37 -3.83 9.28
CA TYR A 130 10.11 -2.60 8.99
C TYR A 130 9.30 -1.36 9.37
N TRP A 131 8.05 -1.28 8.92
CA TRP A 131 7.23 -0.10 9.16
C TRP A 131 6.72 0.00 10.59
N GLN A 132 6.64 -1.12 11.33
CA GLN A 132 6.39 -1.09 12.77
C GLN A 132 7.54 -0.45 13.56
N GLU A 133 8.76 -0.61 13.09
CA GLU A 133 9.94 0.01 13.69
C GLU A 133 10.11 1.48 13.34
N CYS A 134 9.55 1.94 12.21
CA CYS A 134 9.66 3.32 11.80
C CYS A 134 8.88 4.25 12.72
N GLU A 135 9.44 5.43 12.96
CA GLU A 135 8.71 6.47 13.66
C GLU A 135 7.58 7.03 12.79
N ALA A 136 6.48 7.35 13.44
CA ALA A 136 5.32 7.96 12.82
C ALA A 136 4.86 9.15 13.65
N PRO A 137 4.26 10.18 13.04
CA PRO A 137 3.71 11.28 13.82
C PRO A 137 2.59 10.79 14.72
N ASN A 138 2.57 11.23 15.96
CA ASN A 138 1.54 10.88 16.93
C ASN A 138 0.22 11.60 16.68
N PHE A 139 0.23 12.61 15.83
CA PHE A 139 -0.93 13.39 15.45
C PHE A 139 -0.78 13.89 14.03
N ILE A 140 -1.91 14.27 13.43
CA ILE A 140 -1.89 15.01 12.19
C ILE A 140 -1.95 16.49 12.60
N PRO A 141 -0.95 17.30 12.25
CA PRO A 141 -1.01 18.71 12.58
C PRO A 141 -2.21 19.36 11.88
N ASP A 142 -2.90 20.25 12.58
CA ASP A 142 -3.86 21.12 11.94
C ASP A 142 -3.13 21.87 10.84
N LYS A 143 -3.86 22.21 9.76
CA LYS A 143 -3.26 22.97 8.67
C LYS A 143 -2.74 24.28 9.21
N ILE A 144 -1.47 24.29 9.47
CA ILE A 144 -0.79 25.46 9.99
C ILE A 144 -0.51 26.42 8.84
#